data_2d8d04d59fc1dfc743723641ad04aae4
#
_entry.id   2d8d04d59fc1dfc743723641ad04aae4
#
_cell.length_a   1.000
_cell.length_b   1.000
_cell.length_c   1.000
_cell.angle_alpha   90.00
_cell.angle_beta   90.00
_cell.angle_gamma   90.00
#
_symmetry.space_group_name_H-M   'P 1'
#
loop_
_entity.id
_entity.type
_entity.pdbx_description
1 polymer ?
#
loop_
_entity_poly.entity_id
_entity_poly.type
_entity_poly.pdbx_seq_one_letter_code
_entity_poly.pdbx_strand_id
1 'polypeptide(L)'
;IYQPVGKGGRDDVYIYNTKVKQKTPNHTQANEYTTSRIKWTNGSTPQLVTTETRWQYRNDFYKVLYAWSGMNNTLVKRTNVLEYPRMYVKLTTSQADKLARVAKSATGTKLQAQVAEQGRAFVISKVQAAMAKNPNMTAKQIQEVSAQAEQEFQAQSVKQILKQIK
;
A
#
# COMPACT_ATOMS: atom_id res chain seq x y z
N ILE A 1 -3.30 -2.86 -4.49
CA ILE A 1 -4.66 -3.16 -5.00
C ILE A 1 -5.38 -3.96 -3.92
N TYR A 2 -6.68 -3.81 -3.80
CA TYR A 2 -7.50 -4.63 -2.91
C TYR A 2 -8.77 -5.12 -3.61
N GLN A 3 -9.28 -6.23 -3.15
CA GLN A 3 -10.56 -6.79 -3.57
C GLN A 3 -11.45 -6.93 -2.32
N PRO A 4 -12.61 -6.25 -2.26
CA PRO A 4 -13.55 -6.44 -1.18
C PRO A 4 -14.14 -7.84 -1.25
N VAL A 5 -14.21 -8.52 -0.12
CA VAL A 5 -14.83 -9.84 0.03
C VAL A 5 -15.95 -9.71 1.06
N GLY A 6 -17.15 -10.15 0.73
CA GLY A 6 -18.31 -10.07 1.62
C GLY A 6 -18.99 -8.68 1.68
N LYS A 7 -20.09 -8.63 2.43
CA LYS A 7 -20.88 -7.41 2.66
C LYS A 7 -20.35 -6.70 3.91
N GLY A 8 -19.49 -5.69 3.76
CA GLY A 8 -19.11 -4.87 4.92
C GLY A 8 -17.64 -4.46 4.99
N GLY A 9 -16.79 -4.86 4.06
CA GLY A 9 -15.39 -4.38 3.97
C GLY A 9 -14.49 -4.82 5.13
N ARG A 10 -14.92 -5.77 5.97
CA ARG A 10 -14.10 -6.32 7.05
C ARG A 10 -13.08 -7.34 6.55
N ASP A 11 -13.36 -7.97 5.42
CA ASP A 11 -12.61 -9.11 4.86
C ASP A 11 -11.93 -8.73 3.54
N ASP A 12 -11.45 -7.50 3.43
CA ASP A 12 -10.71 -7.05 2.25
C ASP A 12 -9.48 -7.93 2.03
N VAL A 13 -9.34 -8.48 0.83
CA VAL A 13 -8.11 -9.13 0.37
C VAL A 13 -7.21 -8.09 -0.27
N TYR A 14 -6.02 -7.94 0.26
CA TYR A 14 -5.01 -7.03 -0.26
C TYR A 14 -4.03 -7.79 -1.15
N ILE A 15 -3.85 -7.30 -2.37
CA ILE A 15 -2.94 -7.84 -3.37
C ILE A 15 -1.70 -6.94 -3.40
N TYR A 16 -0.53 -7.52 -3.20
CA TYR A 16 0.73 -6.78 -3.08
C TYR A 16 1.92 -7.55 -3.64
N ASN A 17 2.96 -6.83 -4.03
CA ASN A 17 4.24 -7.39 -4.45
C ASN A 17 5.30 -7.10 -3.39
N THR A 18 6.16 -8.08 -3.11
CA THR A 18 7.34 -7.93 -2.24
C THR A 18 8.61 -7.63 -3.03
N LYS A 19 8.58 -7.84 -4.35
CA LYS A 19 9.71 -7.60 -5.25
C LYS A 19 9.25 -6.84 -6.49
N VAL A 20 10.13 -5.98 -7.02
CA VAL A 20 9.92 -5.34 -8.31
C VAL A 20 9.90 -6.43 -9.41
N LYS A 21 8.94 -6.35 -10.33
CA LYS A 21 8.72 -7.32 -11.42
C LYS A 21 8.29 -8.73 -10.96
N GLN A 22 7.66 -8.87 -9.79
CA GLN A 22 7.07 -10.12 -9.37
C GLN A 22 5.92 -10.51 -10.32
N LYS A 23 6.00 -11.73 -10.90
CA LYS A 23 4.99 -12.20 -11.88
C LYS A 23 3.64 -12.53 -11.21
N THR A 24 3.69 -13.19 -10.07
CA THR A 24 2.48 -13.60 -9.32
C THR A 24 2.42 -12.79 -8.03
N PRO A 25 1.44 -11.87 -7.89
CA PRO A 25 1.28 -11.09 -6.67
C PRO A 25 0.96 -11.98 -5.45
N ASN A 26 1.40 -11.55 -4.29
CA ASN A 26 0.94 -12.10 -3.02
C ASN A 26 -0.43 -11.52 -2.67
N HIS A 27 -1.19 -12.24 -1.85
CA HIS A 27 -2.48 -11.77 -1.33
C HIS A 27 -2.61 -12.13 0.14
N THR A 28 -3.36 -11.32 0.87
CA THR A 28 -3.77 -11.66 2.24
C THR A 28 -4.91 -12.67 2.20
N GLN A 29 -5.01 -13.50 3.23
CA GLN A 29 -6.11 -14.44 3.35
C GLN A 29 -7.36 -13.74 3.92
N ALA A 30 -8.53 -14.14 3.44
CA ALA A 30 -9.83 -13.80 4.03
C ALA A 30 -10.43 -15.07 4.63
N ASN A 31 -10.26 -15.26 5.93
CA ASN A 31 -10.85 -16.35 6.70
C ASN A 31 -11.22 -15.85 8.10
N GLU A 32 -11.95 -16.65 8.86
CA GLU A 32 -12.45 -16.28 10.19
C GLU A 32 -11.34 -15.95 11.21
N TYR A 33 -10.12 -16.48 11.01
CA TYR A 33 -8.97 -16.25 11.89
C TYR A 33 -8.10 -15.08 11.46
N THR A 34 -8.31 -14.50 10.25
CA THR A 34 -7.41 -13.51 9.66
C THR A 34 -8.11 -12.19 9.45
N THR A 35 -7.57 -11.13 10.04
CA THR A 35 -8.00 -9.75 9.79
C THR A 35 -6.89 -8.98 9.10
N SER A 36 -7.21 -8.27 8.02
CA SER A 36 -6.25 -7.45 7.28
C SER A 36 -6.71 -6.01 7.23
N ARG A 37 -5.79 -5.06 7.49
CA ARG A 37 -6.10 -3.62 7.45
C ARG A 37 -4.94 -2.80 6.92
N ILE A 38 -5.25 -1.65 6.32
CA ILE A 38 -4.26 -0.65 5.94
C ILE A 38 -4.06 0.34 7.09
N LYS A 39 -2.79 0.68 7.33
CA LYS A 39 -2.38 1.79 8.19
C LYS A 39 -1.53 2.75 7.37
N TRP A 40 -1.93 4.00 7.31
CA TRP A 40 -1.19 5.05 6.62
C TRP A 40 -0.09 5.59 7.52
N THR A 41 1.13 5.64 6.99
CA THR A 41 2.32 6.11 7.72
C THR A 41 2.99 7.29 7.01
N ASN A 42 3.83 8.00 7.74
CA ASN A 42 4.68 9.06 7.19
C ASN A 42 6.05 8.53 6.73
N GLY A 43 6.27 7.22 6.82
CA GLY A 43 7.47 6.57 6.31
C GLY A 43 7.56 6.60 4.78
N SER A 44 8.70 6.22 4.23
CA SER A 44 8.93 6.15 2.78
C SER A 44 8.73 4.75 2.20
N THR A 45 8.83 3.71 3.02
CA THR A 45 8.81 2.31 2.59
C THR A 45 7.55 1.61 3.07
N PRO A 46 6.82 0.90 2.19
CA PRO A 46 5.69 0.08 2.61
C PRO A 46 6.16 -1.16 3.37
N GLN A 47 5.41 -1.55 4.38
CA GLN A 47 5.70 -2.72 5.22
C GLN A 47 4.44 -3.55 5.46
N LEU A 48 4.62 -4.86 5.59
CA LEU A 48 3.59 -5.78 6.04
C LEU A 48 3.99 -6.33 7.42
N VAL A 49 3.21 -5.99 8.42
CA VAL A 49 3.36 -6.51 9.79
C VAL A 49 2.31 -7.58 10.01
N THR A 50 2.74 -8.82 10.21
CA THR A 50 1.85 -9.94 10.52
C THR A 50 2.05 -10.35 11.97
N THR A 51 0.97 -10.33 12.74
CA THR A 51 0.93 -10.80 14.12
C THR A 51 0.07 -12.05 14.19
N GLU A 52 0.61 -13.12 14.75
CA GLU A 52 -0.10 -14.40 14.93
C GLU A 52 -0.20 -14.76 16.40
N THR A 53 -1.38 -15.19 16.81
CA THR A 53 -1.62 -15.84 18.09
C THR A 53 -1.85 -17.30 17.81
N ARG A 54 -1.10 -18.16 18.50
CA ARG A 54 -1.15 -19.61 18.33
C ARG A 54 -1.31 -20.28 19.67
N TRP A 55 -2.01 -21.42 19.68
CA TRP A 55 -2.10 -22.27 20.85
C TRP A 55 -0.74 -22.89 21.17
N GLN A 56 -0.36 -22.85 22.45
CA GLN A 56 0.80 -23.57 22.95
C GLN A 56 0.43 -24.28 24.29
N TYR A 57 0.93 -25.47 24.50
CA TYR A 57 0.78 -26.10 25.78
C TYR A 57 1.60 -25.35 26.84
N ARG A 58 1.02 -25.17 28.03
CA ARG A 58 1.61 -24.38 29.11
C ARG A 58 2.95 -24.97 29.60
N ASN A 59 3.09 -26.32 29.59
CA ASN A 59 4.29 -27.05 29.97
C ASN A 59 4.30 -28.44 29.32
N ASP A 60 5.39 -29.20 29.53
CA ASP A 60 5.57 -30.51 28.93
C ASP A 60 4.56 -31.55 29.44
N PHE A 61 4.04 -31.44 30.68
CA PHE A 61 2.99 -32.31 31.18
C PHE A 61 1.73 -32.23 30.31
N TYR A 62 1.25 -31.02 30.05
CA TYR A 62 0.08 -30.84 29.17
C TYR A 62 0.39 -31.22 27.72
N LYS A 63 1.62 -31.06 27.28
CA LYS A 63 2.05 -31.47 25.93
C LYS A 63 1.94 -33.00 25.79
N VAL A 64 2.40 -33.77 26.77
CA VAL A 64 2.27 -35.23 26.75
C VAL A 64 0.81 -35.65 26.87
N LEU A 65 0.05 -35.04 27.78
CA LEU A 65 -1.35 -35.37 28.05
C LEU A 65 -2.26 -35.13 26.85
N TYR A 66 -2.02 -34.06 26.09
CA TYR A 66 -2.85 -33.65 24.96
C TYR A 66 -2.13 -33.73 23.61
N ALA A 67 -1.02 -34.47 23.50
CA ALA A 67 -0.27 -34.62 22.25
C ALA A 67 -1.12 -35.11 21.08
N TRP A 68 -2.10 -35.97 21.37
CA TRP A 68 -3.02 -36.55 20.40
C TRP A 68 -4.06 -35.54 19.87
N SER A 69 -4.30 -34.42 20.57
CA SER A 69 -5.33 -33.45 20.18
C SER A 69 -4.96 -32.61 18.94
N GLY A 70 -3.69 -32.58 18.53
CA GLY A 70 -3.19 -31.80 17.42
C GLY A 70 -3.27 -30.26 17.61
N MET A 71 -3.63 -29.80 18.82
CA MET A 71 -3.88 -28.38 19.10
C MET A 71 -2.61 -27.54 19.19
N ASN A 72 -1.44 -28.14 19.34
CA ASN A 72 -0.19 -27.41 19.48
C ASN A 72 0.12 -26.61 18.23
N ASN A 73 0.48 -25.36 18.41
CA ASN A 73 0.80 -24.41 17.34
C ASN A 73 -0.37 -24.09 16.37
N THR A 74 -1.60 -24.45 16.73
CA THR A 74 -2.79 -24.12 15.92
C THR A 74 -3.02 -22.60 15.90
N LEU A 75 -3.29 -22.06 14.74
CA LEU A 75 -3.56 -20.64 14.57
C LEU A 75 -4.89 -20.26 15.22
N VAL A 76 -4.87 -19.32 16.15
CA VAL A 76 -6.06 -18.75 16.79
C VAL A 76 -6.47 -17.46 16.12
N LYS A 77 -5.48 -16.59 15.82
CA LYS A 77 -5.72 -15.30 15.21
C LYS A 77 -4.49 -14.85 14.43
N ARG A 78 -4.74 -14.27 13.26
CA ARG A 78 -3.74 -13.57 12.46
C ARG A 78 -4.22 -12.15 12.17
N THR A 79 -3.36 -11.19 12.39
CA THR A 79 -3.62 -9.78 12.05
C THR A 79 -2.54 -9.30 11.10
N ASN A 80 -2.94 -8.90 9.90
CA ASN A 80 -2.07 -8.30 8.91
C ASN A 80 -2.30 -6.77 8.90
N VAL A 81 -1.25 -6.01 9.18
CA VAL A 81 -1.26 -4.56 9.06
C VAL A 81 -0.35 -4.17 7.90
N LEU A 82 -0.97 -3.71 6.81
CA LEU A 82 -0.25 -3.19 5.66
C LEU A 82 0.02 -1.70 5.90
N GLU A 83 1.22 -1.37 6.28
CA GLU A 83 1.66 0.00 6.50
C GLU A 83 2.11 0.60 5.18
N TYR A 84 1.35 1.59 4.69
CA TYR A 84 1.66 2.29 3.46
C TYR A 84 1.95 3.77 3.71
N PRO A 85 2.99 4.32 3.06
CA PRO A 85 3.18 5.76 2.97
C PRO A 85 1.94 6.46 2.42
N ARG A 86 1.64 7.67 2.89
CA ARG A 86 0.46 8.45 2.46
C ARG A 86 0.42 8.76 0.96
N MET A 87 1.56 8.65 0.28
CA MET A 87 1.68 8.81 -1.16
C MET A 87 1.08 7.64 -1.97
N TYR A 88 0.84 6.48 -1.34
CA TYR A 88 0.21 5.35 -2.01
C TYR A 88 -1.29 5.57 -2.16
N VAL A 89 -1.86 5.03 -3.22
CA VAL A 89 -3.30 5.10 -3.50
C VAL A 89 -3.92 3.72 -3.36
N LYS A 90 -4.98 3.62 -2.56
CA LYS A 90 -5.76 2.38 -2.45
C LYS A 90 -6.68 2.27 -3.66
N LEU A 91 -6.53 1.21 -4.46
CA LEU A 91 -7.31 0.95 -5.68
C LEU A 91 -8.00 -0.40 -5.57
N THR A 92 -9.24 -0.46 -6.04
CA THR A 92 -9.90 -1.74 -6.32
C THR A 92 -9.30 -2.36 -7.59
N THR A 93 -9.48 -3.67 -7.79
CA THR A 93 -9.10 -4.35 -9.03
C THR A 93 -9.75 -3.69 -10.25
N SER A 94 -11.04 -3.40 -10.19
CA SER A 94 -11.77 -2.70 -11.27
C SER A 94 -11.20 -1.32 -11.59
N GLN A 95 -10.84 -0.54 -10.56
CA GLN A 95 -10.21 0.78 -10.77
C GLN A 95 -8.82 0.66 -11.38
N ALA A 96 -8.04 -0.34 -10.97
CA ALA A 96 -6.72 -0.59 -11.53
C ALA A 96 -6.82 -0.97 -13.02
N ASP A 97 -7.78 -1.82 -13.39
CA ASP A 97 -8.02 -2.22 -14.79
C ASP A 97 -8.47 -1.04 -15.65
N LYS A 98 -9.40 -0.21 -15.16
CA LYS A 98 -9.82 1.02 -15.85
C LYS A 98 -8.64 1.96 -16.07
N LEU A 99 -7.83 2.19 -15.03
CA LEU A 99 -6.65 3.04 -15.12
C LEU A 99 -5.64 2.50 -16.16
N ALA A 100 -5.40 1.19 -16.18
CA ALA A 100 -4.52 0.54 -17.14
C ALA A 100 -5.02 0.69 -18.59
N ARG A 101 -6.34 0.61 -18.82
CA ARG A 101 -6.95 0.85 -20.15
C ARG A 101 -6.78 2.31 -20.60
N VAL A 102 -7.06 3.26 -19.71
CA VAL A 102 -6.87 4.69 -20.01
C VAL A 102 -5.42 5.00 -20.32
N ALA A 103 -4.47 4.46 -19.55
CA ALA A 103 -3.05 4.69 -19.79
C ALA A 103 -2.56 4.16 -21.15
N LYS A 104 -3.21 3.15 -21.72
CA LYS A 104 -2.90 2.59 -23.05
C LYS A 104 -3.61 3.28 -24.20
N SER A 105 -4.57 4.17 -23.94
CA SER A 105 -5.34 4.87 -24.95
C SER A 105 -4.61 6.14 -25.45
N ALA A 106 -4.98 6.64 -26.63
CA ALA A 106 -4.47 7.91 -27.16
C ALA A 106 -4.78 9.11 -26.24
N THR A 107 -5.93 9.08 -25.56
CA THR A 107 -6.28 10.05 -24.51
C THR A 107 -5.32 9.97 -23.33
N GLY A 108 -4.89 8.75 -22.96
CA GLY A 108 -3.91 8.53 -21.90
C GLY A 108 -2.55 9.15 -22.21
N THR A 109 -2.10 9.11 -23.45
CA THR A 109 -0.82 9.72 -23.88
C THR A 109 -0.84 11.24 -23.71
N LYS A 110 -1.94 11.90 -24.13
CA LYS A 110 -2.12 13.34 -23.94
C LYS A 110 -2.19 13.71 -22.45
N LEU A 111 -2.93 12.92 -21.69
CA LEU A 111 -3.05 13.10 -20.24
C LEU A 111 -1.71 12.93 -19.52
N GLN A 112 -0.89 11.96 -19.92
CA GLN A 112 0.45 11.76 -19.40
C GLN A 112 1.36 12.97 -19.63
N ALA A 113 1.31 13.59 -20.82
CA ALA A 113 2.08 14.79 -21.13
C ALA A 113 1.67 15.97 -20.24
N GLN A 114 0.36 16.19 -20.08
CA GLN A 114 -0.16 17.25 -19.19
C GLN A 114 0.21 17.00 -17.73
N VAL A 115 0.08 15.76 -17.25
CA VAL A 115 0.45 15.35 -15.90
C VAL A 115 1.95 15.55 -15.66
N ALA A 116 2.79 15.24 -16.65
CA ALA A 116 4.25 15.44 -16.54
C ALA A 116 4.62 16.92 -16.42
N GLU A 117 3.97 17.80 -17.17
CA GLU A 117 4.19 19.24 -17.10
C GLU A 117 3.72 19.83 -15.77
N GLN A 118 2.49 19.50 -15.35
CA GLN A 118 1.97 19.90 -14.04
C GLN A 118 2.81 19.35 -12.89
N GLY A 119 3.35 18.14 -13.03
CA GLY A 119 4.24 17.52 -12.04
C GLY A 119 5.53 18.30 -11.86
N ARG A 120 6.15 18.73 -12.96
CA ARG A 120 7.36 19.57 -12.89
C ARG A 120 7.09 20.89 -12.17
N ALA A 121 6.01 21.59 -12.53
CA ALA A 121 5.62 22.82 -11.87
C ALA A 121 5.35 22.63 -10.37
N PHE A 122 4.67 21.53 -10.00
CA PHE A 122 4.40 21.18 -8.62
C PHE A 122 5.69 20.93 -7.82
N VAL A 123 6.63 20.15 -8.36
CA VAL A 123 7.92 19.88 -7.72
C VAL A 123 8.72 21.16 -7.52
N ILE A 124 8.80 22.01 -8.55
CA ILE A 124 9.49 23.30 -8.45
C ILE A 124 8.89 24.15 -7.33
N SER A 125 7.56 24.25 -7.27
CA SER A 125 6.88 25.04 -6.22
C SER A 125 7.15 24.51 -4.81
N LYS A 126 7.17 23.20 -4.65
CA LYS A 126 7.48 22.55 -3.34
C LYS A 126 8.93 22.77 -2.91
N VAL A 127 9.88 22.66 -3.85
CA VAL A 127 11.30 22.92 -3.60
C VAL A 127 11.51 24.40 -3.22
N GLN A 128 10.91 25.32 -3.98
CA GLN A 128 10.99 26.75 -3.67
C GLN A 128 10.41 27.08 -2.30
N ALA A 129 9.26 26.51 -1.95
CA ALA A 129 8.66 26.69 -0.64
C ALA A 129 9.52 26.12 0.51
N ALA A 130 10.22 25.00 0.27
CA ALA A 130 11.14 24.43 1.23
C ALA A 130 12.40 25.28 1.40
N MET A 131 12.98 25.79 0.30
CA MET A 131 14.12 26.70 0.30
C MET A 131 13.79 28.05 0.95
N ALA A 132 12.58 28.56 0.79
CA ALA A 132 12.13 29.77 1.47
C ALA A 132 12.09 29.60 3.01
N LYS A 133 11.82 28.38 3.51
CA LYS A 133 11.83 28.05 4.93
C LYS A 133 13.24 27.78 5.46
N ASN A 134 14.10 27.23 4.64
CA ASN A 134 15.48 26.91 4.96
C ASN A 134 16.40 27.25 3.77
N PRO A 135 16.95 28.46 3.68
CA PRO A 135 17.79 28.89 2.58
C PRO A 135 19.11 28.08 2.43
N ASN A 136 19.55 27.42 3.52
CA ASN A 136 20.79 26.66 3.56
C ASN A 136 20.57 25.14 3.31
N MET A 137 19.58 24.77 2.53
CA MET A 137 19.36 23.36 2.19
C MET A 137 20.53 22.79 1.39
N THR A 138 20.97 21.60 1.80
CA THR A 138 21.96 20.84 1.03
C THR A 138 21.34 20.23 -0.23
N ALA A 139 22.18 19.92 -1.23
CA ALA A 139 21.72 19.25 -2.46
C ALA A 139 20.93 17.94 -2.17
N LYS A 140 21.36 17.19 -1.16
CA LYS A 140 20.66 15.97 -0.72
C LYS A 140 19.26 16.27 -0.19
N GLN A 141 19.09 17.30 0.63
CA GLN A 141 17.78 17.72 1.14
C GLN A 141 16.85 18.21 0.02
N ILE A 142 17.38 18.94 -0.96
CA ILE A 142 16.61 19.36 -2.15
C ILE A 142 16.14 18.14 -2.95
N GLN A 143 17.01 17.15 -3.15
CA GLN A 143 16.66 15.91 -3.83
C GLN A 143 15.59 15.12 -3.08
N GLU A 144 15.67 15.02 -1.76
CA GLU A 144 14.66 14.38 -0.93
C GLU A 144 13.30 15.07 -1.03
N VAL A 145 13.25 16.41 -0.98
CA VAL A 145 12.02 17.19 -1.16
C VAL A 145 11.46 17.01 -2.56
N SER A 146 12.30 17.00 -3.59
CA SER A 146 11.88 16.77 -4.97
C SER A 146 11.25 15.39 -5.13
N ALA A 147 11.89 14.33 -4.62
CA ALA A 147 11.38 12.97 -4.68
C ALA A 147 10.05 12.80 -3.92
N GLN A 148 9.91 13.43 -2.76
CA GLN A 148 8.65 13.45 -2.01
C GLN A 148 7.54 14.19 -2.78
N ALA A 149 7.86 15.33 -3.37
CA ALA A 149 6.90 16.11 -4.17
C ALA A 149 6.42 15.35 -5.41
N GLU A 150 7.33 14.67 -6.12
CA GLU A 150 6.97 13.80 -7.25
C GLU A 150 5.99 12.70 -6.85
N GLN A 151 6.26 12.01 -5.75
CA GLN A 151 5.41 10.94 -5.24
C GLN A 151 4.04 11.47 -4.77
N GLU A 152 4.02 12.62 -4.10
CA GLU A 152 2.77 13.28 -3.68
C GLU A 152 1.93 13.67 -4.91
N PHE A 153 2.55 14.25 -5.92
CA PHE A 153 1.88 14.64 -7.15
C PHE A 153 1.32 13.43 -7.91
N GLN A 154 2.08 12.34 -8.04
CA GLN A 154 1.62 11.11 -8.67
C GLN A 154 0.37 10.55 -7.96
N ALA A 155 0.37 10.52 -6.63
CA ALA A 155 -0.78 10.06 -5.87
C ALA A 155 -2.02 10.95 -6.07
N GLN A 156 -1.84 12.27 -6.15
CA GLN A 156 -2.92 13.22 -6.42
C GLN A 156 -3.47 13.06 -7.84
N SER A 157 -2.60 12.94 -8.83
CA SER A 157 -2.97 12.76 -10.24
C SER A 157 -3.76 11.48 -10.45
N VAL A 158 -3.35 10.36 -9.87
CA VAL A 158 -4.10 9.10 -9.92
C VAL A 158 -5.50 9.26 -9.30
N LYS A 159 -5.62 9.95 -8.16
CA LYS A 159 -6.92 10.22 -7.54
C LYS A 159 -7.82 11.09 -8.40
N GLN A 160 -7.26 12.07 -9.10
CA GLN A 160 -8.02 12.93 -10.04
C GLN A 160 -8.51 12.14 -11.26
N ILE A 161 -7.64 11.35 -11.87
CA ILE A 161 -7.99 10.50 -13.01
C ILE A 161 -9.12 9.53 -12.62
N LEU A 162 -9.04 8.93 -11.45
CA LEU A 162 -10.08 8.02 -10.96
C LEU A 162 -11.43 8.68 -10.73
N LYS A 163 -11.48 9.98 -10.41
CA LYS A 163 -12.73 10.73 -10.31
C LYS A 163 -13.37 10.99 -11.68
N GLN A 164 -12.55 11.11 -12.73
CA GLN A 164 -13.02 11.35 -14.10
C GLN A 164 -13.49 10.07 -14.82
N ILE A 165 -13.01 8.90 -14.37
CA ILE A 165 -13.29 7.57 -14.98
C ILE A 165 -14.54 6.89 -14.34
N LYS A 166 -15.25 7.59 -13.47
CA LYS A 166 -16.47 7.04 -12.83
C LYS A 166 -17.56 6.70 -13.84
#